data_bd4183519a4b319e99ddd54100c31652
#
_entry.id   bd4183519a4b319e99ddd54100c31652
#
_cell.length_a   1.000
_cell.length_b   1.000
_cell.length_c   1.000
_cell.angle_alpha   90.00
_cell.angle_beta   90.00
_cell.angle_gamma   90.00
#
_symmetry.space_group_name_H-M   'P 1'
#
loop_
_entity.id
_entity.type
_entity.pdbx_description
1 polymer ?
#
loop_
_entity_poly.entity_id
_entity_poly.type
_entity_poly.pdbx_seq_one_letter_code
_entity_poly.pdbx_strand_id
1 'polypeptide(L)'
;DVLFGYVTNLCLTDYFDMEKLDAARKKIAELDIPVIIIGTGAALVAPEATLVYADMARWEIQQRFRRHEVKALGIDNREEPVSLQYKRGYFNDWRICDHYKDTLFTKVDFWLDTHIAGHPKMIDRETFFCGIEKTASGPFRVVPFFDPAPWGGQWMKDVCDLDRSKQNFGWCFDCVPEENSLYFEVNGVRFELPSVDLVLLKSKEVLGEPVEARFGKDFPIRFDFLDTMGGGNLSLQVHPTTQFIRDNFGMCYTQDESYYLLDAGEDAVVYLGVKNGVDGKAMIDDLEKAQRGEIVFDAEKYVNKIPARKHDHFLIPGGTIHCSGSNSMVLEISSTPNLFTFKLWDWQRLGLDG
;
A
#
# COMPACT_ATOMS: atom_id res chain seq x y z
N ASP A 1 -21.83 -3.23 6.92
CA ASP A 1 -20.83 -2.44 6.21
C ASP A 1 -20.00 -3.34 5.30
N VAL A 2 -19.87 -2.97 4.03
CA VAL A 2 -19.03 -3.68 3.09
C VAL A 2 -17.60 -3.20 3.30
N LEU A 3 -16.80 -3.95 4.04
CA LEU A 3 -15.41 -3.59 4.37
C LEU A 3 -14.49 -3.66 3.13
N PHE A 4 -14.78 -4.56 2.20
CA PHE A 4 -14.05 -4.68 0.94
C PHE A 4 -14.92 -4.20 -0.20
N GLY A 5 -14.43 -3.20 -0.94
CA GLY A 5 -15.04 -2.80 -2.18
C GLY A 5 -15.03 -1.31 -2.46
N TYR A 6 -15.75 -0.51 -1.76
CA TYR A 6 -15.90 0.89 -2.13
C TYR A 6 -14.95 1.83 -1.39
N VAL A 7 -14.25 2.67 -2.16
CA VAL A 7 -13.55 3.83 -1.61
C VAL A 7 -14.59 4.80 -1.06
N THR A 8 -14.42 5.20 0.19
CA THR A 8 -15.38 6.06 0.88
C THR A 8 -15.42 7.48 0.29
N ASN A 9 -16.61 8.08 0.32
CA ASN A 9 -16.82 9.51 0.07
C ASN A 9 -17.00 10.31 1.37
N LEU A 10 -16.82 9.67 2.55
CA LEU A 10 -16.94 10.33 3.84
C LEU A 10 -15.81 11.32 4.06
N CYS A 11 -16.12 12.37 4.80
CA CYS A 11 -15.16 13.34 5.33
C CYS A 11 -14.90 13.08 6.81
N LEU A 12 -13.80 13.62 7.35
CA LEU A 12 -13.48 13.43 8.76
C LEU A 12 -14.60 13.96 9.68
N THR A 13 -15.29 15.03 9.29
CA THR A 13 -16.42 15.60 10.03
C THR A 13 -17.59 14.65 10.22
N ASP A 14 -17.78 13.67 9.31
CA ASP A 14 -18.86 12.68 9.43
C ASP A 14 -18.68 11.71 10.60
N TYR A 15 -17.47 11.66 11.17
CA TYR A 15 -17.13 10.89 12.37
C TYR A 15 -17.36 11.68 13.67
N PHE A 16 -17.79 12.95 13.58
CA PHE A 16 -17.99 13.81 14.75
C PHE A 16 -19.46 14.11 14.98
N ASP A 17 -19.85 14.02 16.25
CA ASP A 17 -21.09 14.60 16.74
C ASP A 17 -20.91 16.13 16.81
N MET A 18 -21.62 16.85 15.96
CA MET A 18 -21.43 18.29 15.81
C MET A 18 -21.81 19.07 17.07
N GLU A 19 -22.78 18.60 17.85
CA GLU A 19 -23.15 19.25 19.13
C GLU A 19 -22.03 19.10 20.16
N LYS A 20 -21.40 17.92 20.23
CA LYS A 20 -20.24 17.70 21.10
C LYS A 20 -19.01 18.47 20.64
N LEU A 21 -18.81 18.57 19.34
CA LEU A 21 -17.71 19.38 18.77
C LEU A 21 -17.86 20.86 19.16
N ASP A 22 -19.05 21.41 19.01
CA ASP A 22 -19.34 22.81 19.36
C ASP A 22 -19.27 23.04 20.87
N ALA A 23 -19.73 22.08 21.68
CA ALA A 23 -19.56 22.14 23.13
C ALA A 23 -18.08 22.11 23.54
N ALA A 24 -17.25 21.30 22.89
CA ALA A 24 -15.82 21.25 23.12
C ALA A 24 -15.13 22.60 22.76
N ARG A 25 -15.48 23.19 21.61
CA ARG A 25 -14.99 24.52 21.19
C ARG A 25 -15.31 25.59 22.21
N LYS A 26 -16.57 25.66 22.65
CA LYS A 26 -17.01 26.61 23.69
C LYS A 26 -16.24 26.44 24.99
N LYS A 27 -16.12 25.18 25.46
CA LYS A 27 -15.38 24.87 26.70
C LYS A 27 -13.92 25.32 26.61
N ILE A 28 -13.25 25.09 25.47
CA ILE A 28 -11.85 25.50 25.27
C ILE A 28 -11.72 27.01 25.25
N ALA A 29 -12.65 27.73 24.58
CA ALA A 29 -12.65 29.17 24.50
C ALA A 29 -12.85 29.87 25.88
N GLU A 30 -13.46 29.19 26.83
CA GLU A 30 -13.70 29.68 28.21
C GLU A 30 -12.49 29.47 29.15
N LEU A 31 -11.49 28.67 28.73
CA LEU A 31 -10.33 28.37 29.55
C LEU A 31 -9.27 29.47 29.46
N ASP A 32 -8.87 30.00 30.60
CA ASP A 32 -7.77 30.98 30.74
C ASP A 32 -6.44 30.29 31.14
N ILE A 33 -6.16 29.15 30.49
CA ILE A 33 -4.94 28.38 30.70
C ILE A 33 -4.45 27.82 29.34
N PRO A 34 -3.15 27.52 29.19
CA PRO A 34 -2.65 26.81 28.02
C PRO A 34 -3.33 25.43 27.89
N VAL A 35 -3.83 25.11 26.68
CA VAL A 35 -4.52 23.86 26.36
C VAL A 35 -3.80 23.17 25.22
N ILE A 36 -3.58 21.85 25.37
CA ILE A 36 -3.09 20.98 24.30
C ILE A 36 -4.23 20.03 23.92
N ILE A 37 -4.59 20.03 22.64
CA ILE A 37 -5.60 19.15 22.07
C ILE A 37 -4.89 18.10 21.23
N ILE A 38 -5.09 16.81 21.54
CA ILE A 38 -4.41 15.70 20.89
C ILE A 38 -5.44 14.76 20.26
N GLY A 39 -5.19 14.37 19.02
CA GLY A 39 -5.97 13.34 18.33
C GLY A 39 -6.33 13.72 16.91
N THR A 40 -6.81 12.73 16.14
CA THR A 40 -7.33 12.93 14.80
C THR A 40 -8.50 13.89 14.85
N GLY A 41 -8.42 15.00 14.12
CA GLY A 41 -9.43 16.07 14.15
C GLY A 41 -9.21 17.15 15.21
N ALA A 42 -8.07 17.20 15.90
CA ALA A 42 -7.75 18.28 16.85
C ALA A 42 -7.91 19.68 16.20
N ALA A 43 -7.53 19.84 14.94
CA ALA A 43 -7.72 21.09 14.20
C ALA A 43 -9.20 21.42 13.89
N LEU A 44 -10.12 20.47 13.99
CA LEU A 44 -11.56 20.76 13.94
C LEU A 44 -12.04 21.43 15.23
N VAL A 45 -11.42 21.11 16.35
CA VAL A 45 -11.78 21.63 17.66
C VAL A 45 -11.21 23.06 17.86
N ALA A 46 -9.95 23.29 17.45
CA ALA A 46 -9.26 24.58 17.58
C ALA A 46 -8.57 24.96 16.26
N PRO A 47 -9.33 25.43 15.26
CA PRO A 47 -8.79 25.69 13.91
C PRO A 47 -7.78 26.84 13.84
N GLU A 48 -7.80 27.74 14.81
CA GLU A 48 -6.91 28.92 14.86
C GLU A 48 -5.70 28.73 15.81
N ALA A 49 -5.58 27.55 16.44
CA ALA A 49 -4.46 27.27 17.33
C ALA A 49 -3.20 26.91 16.54
N THR A 50 -2.03 27.02 17.19
CA THR A 50 -0.78 26.46 16.64
C THR A 50 -0.97 24.98 16.35
N LEU A 51 -0.78 24.59 15.10
CA LEU A 51 -1.02 23.23 14.61
C LEU A 51 0.28 22.45 14.43
N VAL A 52 0.44 21.41 15.22
CA VAL A 52 1.51 20.40 15.03
C VAL A 52 0.88 19.16 14.40
N TYR A 53 1.30 18.83 13.19
CA TYR A 53 0.82 17.64 12.48
C TYR A 53 1.76 16.45 12.74
N ALA A 54 1.27 15.45 13.48
CA ALA A 54 1.99 14.21 13.70
C ALA A 54 1.78 13.30 12.48
N ASP A 55 2.87 12.91 11.84
CA ASP A 55 2.84 12.21 10.56
C ASP A 55 3.64 10.92 10.59
N MET A 56 3.24 9.97 9.73
CA MET A 56 3.98 8.73 9.45
C MET A 56 3.52 8.09 8.15
N ALA A 57 4.42 7.38 7.47
CA ALA A 57 4.11 6.60 6.28
C ALA A 57 3.17 5.43 6.60
N ARG A 58 2.35 5.01 5.63
CA ARG A 58 1.42 3.90 5.80
C ARG A 58 2.12 2.58 6.12
N TRP A 59 3.36 2.40 5.66
CA TRP A 59 4.15 1.24 6.05
C TRP A 59 4.34 1.15 7.57
N GLU A 60 4.68 2.25 8.27
CA GLU A 60 4.77 2.25 9.73
C GLU A 60 3.40 2.03 10.39
N ILE A 61 2.33 2.58 9.81
CA ILE A 61 0.97 2.31 10.30
C ILE A 61 0.67 0.80 10.22
N GLN A 62 1.04 0.14 9.13
CA GLN A 62 0.88 -1.31 8.98
C GLN A 62 1.71 -2.09 10.02
N GLN A 63 2.95 -1.65 10.30
CA GLN A 63 3.74 -2.26 11.36
C GLN A 63 3.06 -2.11 12.73
N ARG A 64 2.43 -0.97 13.01
CA ARG A 64 1.65 -0.76 14.24
C ARG A 64 0.38 -1.61 14.29
N PHE A 65 -0.27 -1.88 13.16
CA PHE A 65 -1.35 -2.88 13.09
C PHE A 65 -0.84 -4.26 13.52
N ARG A 66 0.30 -4.70 12.98
CA ARG A 66 0.93 -6.00 13.33
C ARG A 66 1.32 -6.11 14.81
N ARG A 67 1.56 -4.99 15.48
CA ARG A 67 1.87 -4.92 16.91
C ARG A 67 0.64 -4.61 17.79
N HIS A 68 -0.56 -4.51 17.20
CA HIS A 68 -1.82 -4.17 17.90
C HIS A 68 -1.78 -2.81 18.65
N GLU A 69 -0.97 -1.86 18.18
CA GLU A 69 -0.73 -0.57 18.83
C GLU A 69 -1.77 0.50 18.45
N VAL A 70 -2.37 0.38 17.28
CA VAL A 70 -3.27 1.39 16.73
C VAL A 70 -4.62 0.82 16.33
N LYS A 71 -5.61 1.70 16.23
CA LYS A 71 -6.99 1.38 15.89
C LYS A 71 -7.50 2.26 14.76
N ALA A 72 -8.57 1.83 14.12
CA ALA A 72 -9.25 2.56 13.06
C ALA A 72 -10.02 3.78 13.60
N LEU A 73 -10.45 4.66 12.68
CA LEU A 73 -11.31 5.79 13.02
C LEU A 73 -12.63 5.32 13.62
N GLY A 74 -12.98 5.89 14.78
CA GLY A 74 -14.28 5.68 15.42
C GLY A 74 -14.53 4.33 16.10
N ILE A 75 -13.63 3.35 15.97
CA ILE A 75 -13.77 2.02 16.60
C ILE A 75 -12.46 1.55 17.23
N ASP A 76 -12.56 0.62 18.17
CA ASP A 76 -11.40 -0.11 18.69
C ASP A 76 -11.36 -1.51 18.08
N ASN A 77 -10.51 -1.69 17.08
CA ASN A 77 -10.35 -2.91 16.32
C ASN A 77 -8.91 -3.44 16.34
N ARG A 78 -8.15 -3.15 17.39
CA ARG A 78 -6.75 -3.56 17.52
C ARG A 78 -6.55 -5.07 17.45
N GLU A 79 -7.53 -5.84 17.90
CA GLU A 79 -7.50 -7.31 17.88
C GLU A 79 -8.02 -7.92 16.56
N GLU A 80 -8.47 -7.11 15.62
CA GLU A 80 -8.84 -7.62 14.29
C GLU A 80 -7.61 -8.14 13.52
N PRO A 81 -7.79 -9.13 12.64
CA PRO A 81 -6.74 -9.53 11.72
C PRO A 81 -6.16 -8.33 10.94
N VAL A 82 -4.84 -8.26 10.84
CA VAL A 82 -4.12 -7.16 10.18
C VAL A 82 -4.64 -6.89 8.77
N SER A 83 -5.00 -7.96 8.03
CA SER A 83 -5.59 -7.84 6.69
C SER A 83 -6.92 -7.10 6.66
N LEU A 84 -7.73 -7.18 7.72
CA LEU A 84 -8.99 -6.43 7.84
C LEU A 84 -8.72 -4.97 8.24
N GLN A 85 -7.77 -4.74 9.16
CA GLN A 85 -7.33 -3.37 9.51
C GLN A 85 -6.76 -2.65 8.28
N TYR A 86 -5.94 -3.34 7.47
CA TYR A 86 -5.41 -2.80 6.21
C TYR A 86 -6.52 -2.42 5.23
N LYS A 87 -7.49 -3.31 5.01
CA LYS A 87 -8.63 -3.04 4.10
C LYS A 87 -9.44 -1.83 4.56
N ARG A 88 -9.70 -1.72 5.86
CA ARG A 88 -10.39 -0.55 6.44
C ARG A 88 -9.57 0.72 6.23
N GLY A 89 -8.27 0.68 6.49
CA GLY A 89 -7.35 1.79 6.20
C GLY A 89 -7.43 2.22 4.74
N TYR A 90 -7.28 1.27 3.82
CA TYR A 90 -7.27 1.52 2.38
C TYR A 90 -8.57 2.13 1.85
N PHE A 91 -9.74 1.55 2.21
CA PHE A 91 -11.03 2.00 1.68
C PHE A 91 -11.60 3.22 2.39
N ASN A 92 -11.28 3.40 3.67
CA ASN A 92 -11.90 4.42 4.52
C ASN A 92 -10.87 5.36 5.15
N ASP A 93 -10.14 4.89 6.16
CA ASP A 93 -9.47 5.78 7.10
C ASP A 93 -8.36 6.61 6.46
N TRP A 94 -7.54 5.99 5.61
CA TRP A 94 -6.46 6.71 4.92
C TRP A 94 -7.00 7.71 3.91
N ARG A 95 -8.07 7.37 3.19
CA ARG A 95 -8.72 8.28 2.25
C ARG A 95 -9.27 9.51 2.94
N ILE A 96 -9.96 9.30 4.07
CA ILE A 96 -10.51 10.38 4.89
C ILE A 96 -9.40 11.27 5.46
N CYS A 97 -8.34 10.63 6.00
CA CYS A 97 -7.22 11.35 6.58
C CYS A 97 -6.41 12.12 5.53
N ASP A 98 -6.17 11.56 4.35
CA ASP A 98 -5.45 12.24 3.27
C ASP A 98 -6.26 13.44 2.73
N HIS A 99 -7.57 13.28 2.51
CA HIS A 99 -8.43 14.40 2.11
C HIS A 99 -8.42 15.51 3.16
N TYR A 100 -8.50 15.15 4.45
CA TYR A 100 -8.44 16.14 5.52
C TYR A 100 -7.06 16.80 5.62
N LYS A 101 -5.98 16.03 5.53
CA LYS A 101 -4.60 16.50 5.51
C LYS A 101 -4.37 17.51 4.39
N ASP A 102 -4.88 17.24 3.20
CA ASP A 102 -4.77 18.16 2.05
C ASP A 102 -5.35 19.56 2.36
N THR A 103 -6.40 19.64 3.17
CA THR A 103 -6.96 20.92 3.62
C THR A 103 -6.14 21.62 4.70
N LEU A 104 -5.20 20.93 5.33
CA LEU A 104 -4.41 21.42 6.45
C LEU A 104 -3.02 21.90 6.07
N PHE A 105 -2.45 21.49 4.93
CA PHE A 105 -1.06 21.82 4.56
C PHE A 105 -0.69 23.30 4.73
N THR A 106 -1.58 24.20 4.35
CA THR A 106 -1.35 25.65 4.49
C THR A 106 -1.54 26.18 5.91
N LYS A 107 -2.07 25.36 6.83
CA LYS A 107 -2.39 25.74 8.22
C LYS A 107 -1.40 25.16 9.23
N VAL A 108 -0.75 24.05 8.89
CA VAL A 108 0.21 23.38 9.79
C VAL A 108 1.41 24.31 10.04
N ASP A 109 1.77 24.49 11.29
CA ASP A 109 2.93 25.29 11.71
C ASP A 109 4.18 24.41 11.86
N PHE A 110 4.00 23.17 12.34
CA PHE A 110 5.10 22.23 12.56
C PHE A 110 4.71 20.81 12.12
N TRP A 111 5.64 20.12 11.47
CA TRP A 111 5.53 18.69 11.15
C TRP A 111 6.32 17.88 12.16
N LEU A 112 5.68 16.83 12.68
CA LEU A 112 6.25 15.92 13.66
C LEU A 112 6.41 14.53 13.05
N ASP A 113 7.64 14.12 12.77
CA ASP A 113 7.99 12.73 12.41
C ASP A 113 7.76 11.82 13.61
N THR A 114 6.85 10.87 13.48
CA THR A 114 6.47 9.92 14.54
C THR A 114 6.76 8.46 14.15
N HIS A 115 7.60 8.22 13.13
CA HIS A 115 7.94 6.86 12.69
C HIS A 115 8.60 6.04 13.79
N ILE A 116 9.50 6.64 14.56
CA ILE A 116 10.20 5.96 15.66
C ILE A 116 9.54 6.33 16.99
N ALA A 117 8.89 5.36 17.63
CA ALA A 117 8.25 5.55 18.93
C ALA A 117 9.25 6.08 19.97
N GLY A 118 8.85 7.13 20.70
CA GLY A 118 9.68 7.76 21.73
C GLY A 118 10.82 8.66 21.20
N HIS A 119 10.99 8.79 19.89
CA HIS A 119 12.01 9.62 19.27
C HIS A 119 11.45 10.56 18.20
N PRO A 120 10.44 11.37 18.52
CA PRO A 120 9.85 12.28 17.56
C PRO A 120 10.86 13.37 17.15
N LYS A 121 10.75 13.81 15.89
CA LYS A 121 11.53 14.92 15.35
C LYS A 121 10.54 15.94 14.79
N MET A 122 10.85 17.21 14.91
CA MET A 122 9.95 18.28 14.49
C MET A 122 10.69 19.26 13.60
N ILE A 123 10.03 19.69 12.53
CA ILE A 123 10.46 20.76 11.66
C ILE A 123 9.33 21.79 11.49
N ASP A 124 9.70 23.03 11.24
CA ASP A 124 8.73 24.08 10.96
C ASP A 124 8.19 24.04 9.52
N ARG A 125 7.17 24.82 9.27
CA ARG A 125 6.51 24.96 7.95
C ARG A 125 7.50 25.28 6.83
N GLU A 126 8.38 26.25 7.05
CA GLU A 126 9.32 26.72 6.03
C GLU A 126 10.28 25.60 5.62
N THR A 127 10.85 24.90 6.60
CA THR A 127 11.73 23.75 6.39
C THR A 127 11.02 22.63 5.67
N PHE A 128 9.77 22.30 6.05
CA PHE A 128 8.97 21.28 5.39
C PHE A 128 8.76 21.58 3.90
N PHE A 129 8.25 22.78 3.58
CA PHE A 129 7.98 23.16 2.19
C PHE A 129 9.25 23.31 1.36
N CYS A 130 10.35 23.80 1.95
CA CYS A 130 11.65 23.82 1.29
C CYS A 130 12.12 22.40 0.90
N GLY A 131 11.94 21.42 1.79
CA GLY A 131 12.26 20.02 1.51
C GLY A 131 11.38 19.42 0.40
N ILE A 132 10.08 19.66 0.42
CA ILE A 132 9.13 19.25 -0.62
C ILE A 132 9.51 19.86 -1.98
N GLU A 133 9.77 21.15 -2.04
CA GLU A 133 10.15 21.87 -3.27
C GLU A 133 11.46 21.33 -3.85
N LYS A 134 12.47 21.15 -2.99
CA LYS A 134 13.76 20.62 -3.39
C LYS A 134 13.64 19.19 -3.94
N THR A 135 12.80 18.38 -3.32
CA THR A 135 12.56 16.99 -3.76
C THR A 135 11.86 16.97 -5.12
N ALA A 136 10.81 17.79 -5.30
CA ALA A 136 10.06 17.85 -6.55
C ALA A 136 10.88 18.43 -7.73
N SER A 137 11.91 19.21 -7.46
CA SER A 137 12.73 19.87 -8.49
C SER A 137 13.84 19.00 -9.11
N GLY A 138 14.04 17.77 -8.62
CA GLY A 138 15.11 16.90 -9.09
C GLY A 138 14.81 15.41 -8.93
N PRO A 139 15.72 14.55 -9.37
CA PRO A 139 15.54 13.12 -9.18
C PRO A 139 15.61 12.76 -7.68
N PHE A 140 14.69 11.91 -7.23
CA PHE A 140 14.64 11.40 -5.87
C PHE A 140 14.29 9.92 -5.86
N ARG A 141 14.43 9.28 -4.73
CA ARG A 141 14.00 7.92 -4.48
C ARG A 141 13.20 7.86 -3.17
N VAL A 142 12.12 7.09 -3.17
CA VAL A 142 11.41 6.76 -1.94
C VAL A 142 12.21 5.77 -1.09
N VAL A 143 11.94 5.70 0.20
CA VAL A 143 12.55 4.70 1.08
C VAL A 143 11.91 3.35 0.81
N PRO A 144 12.64 2.35 0.29
CA PRO A 144 12.08 1.03 0.06
C PRO A 144 11.81 0.31 1.38
N PHE A 145 10.79 -0.56 1.40
CA PHE A 145 10.58 -1.47 2.49
C PHE A 145 10.47 -2.92 2.00
N PHE A 146 10.86 -3.86 2.86
CA PHE A 146 10.94 -5.27 2.55
C PHE A 146 10.02 -6.05 3.47
N ASP A 147 9.28 -7.01 2.91
CA ASP A 147 8.34 -7.83 3.69
C ASP A 147 8.51 -9.32 3.38
N PRO A 148 8.49 -10.18 4.41
CA PRO A 148 8.47 -11.62 4.21
C PRO A 148 7.17 -12.09 3.53
N ALA A 149 7.27 -13.19 2.77
CA ALA A 149 6.11 -13.83 2.17
C ALA A 149 6.21 -15.36 2.31
N PRO A 150 5.07 -16.09 2.38
CA PRO A 150 5.10 -17.55 2.47
C PRO A 150 5.82 -18.24 1.31
N TRP A 151 5.92 -17.56 0.18
CA TRP A 151 6.63 -17.99 -1.03
C TRP A 151 8.00 -17.35 -1.22
N GLY A 152 8.41 -16.46 -0.30
CA GLY A 152 9.55 -15.58 -0.45
C GLY A 152 10.87 -16.31 -0.60
N GLY A 153 11.75 -15.71 -1.41
CA GLY A 153 13.08 -16.20 -1.73
C GLY A 153 14.20 -15.63 -0.86
N GLN A 154 15.43 -15.85 -1.30
CA GLN A 154 16.64 -15.47 -0.58
C GLN A 154 17.50 -14.45 -1.34
N TRP A 155 17.20 -14.17 -2.60
CA TRP A 155 18.05 -13.33 -3.46
C TRP A 155 18.16 -11.89 -2.93
N MET A 156 17.04 -11.25 -2.60
CA MET A 156 17.06 -9.90 -2.04
C MET A 156 17.76 -9.86 -0.68
N LYS A 157 17.58 -10.88 0.13
CA LYS A 157 18.23 -10.99 1.44
C LYS A 157 19.76 -10.96 1.32
N ASP A 158 20.30 -11.61 0.29
CA ASP A 158 21.72 -11.67 0.03
C ASP A 158 22.26 -10.42 -0.66
N VAL A 159 21.59 -9.97 -1.73
CA VAL A 159 22.05 -8.85 -2.55
C VAL A 159 21.89 -7.50 -1.85
N CYS A 160 20.81 -7.33 -1.07
CA CYS A 160 20.54 -6.08 -0.35
C CYS A 160 21.06 -6.10 1.11
N ASP A 161 21.78 -7.15 1.52
CA ASP A 161 22.33 -7.32 2.87
C ASP A 161 21.27 -7.11 3.98
N LEU A 162 20.11 -7.77 3.82
CA LEU A 162 18.98 -7.62 4.73
C LEU A 162 19.13 -8.49 5.98
N ASP A 163 18.24 -8.27 6.95
CA ASP A 163 18.23 -8.98 8.24
C ASP A 163 18.22 -10.50 8.08
N ARG A 164 19.33 -11.13 8.43
CA ARG A 164 19.53 -12.59 8.33
C ARG A 164 18.64 -13.39 9.28
N SER A 165 18.08 -12.77 10.31
CA SER A 165 17.18 -13.42 11.25
C SER A 165 15.79 -13.68 10.68
N LYS A 166 15.39 -12.97 9.62
CA LYS A 166 14.13 -13.18 8.92
C LYS A 166 14.21 -14.44 8.06
N GLN A 167 13.07 -15.14 7.94
CA GLN A 167 12.98 -16.35 7.12
C GLN A 167 13.32 -16.07 5.65
N ASN A 168 12.72 -15.02 5.10
CA ASN A 168 12.90 -14.58 3.71
C ASN A 168 12.49 -13.12 3.55
N PHE A 169 12.62 -12.60 2.32
CA PHE A 169 11.98 -11.36 1.88
C PHE A 169 11.37 -11.60 0.51
N GLY A 170 10.06 -11.85 0.46
CA GLY A 170 9.35 -12.05 -0.79
C GLY A 170 9.07 -10.73 -1.54
N TRP A 171 8.89 -9.63 -0.80
CA TRP A 171 8.51 -8.33 -1.32
C TRP A 171 9.59 -7.27 -1.06
N CYS A 172 9.82 -6.41 -2.07
CA CYS A 172 10.39 -5.09 -1.87
C CYS A 172 9.50 -4.06 -2.57
N PHE A 173 8.95 -3.12 -1.82
CA PHE A 173 8.16 -2.03 -2.35
C PHE A 173 9.04 -0.79 -2.49
N ASP A 174 9.47 -0.50 -3.70
CA ASP A 174 10.43 0.57 -3.99
C ASP A 174 9.76 1.85 -4.50
N CYS A 175 8.60 1.74 -5.10
CA CYS A 175 7.82 2.91 -5.51
C CYS A 175 6.32 2.65 -5.38
N VAL A 176 5.84 2.75 -4.16
CA VAL A 176 4.42 2.81 -3.81
C VAL A 176 4.23 4.06 -2.96
N PRO A 177 4.10 5.26 -3.57
CA PRO A 177 4.14 6.53 -2.85
C PRO A 177 3.11 6.65 -1.72
N GLU A 178 2.00 5.95 -1.82
CA GLU A 178 1.00 5.90 -0.77
C GLU A 178 1.51 5.21 0.51
N GLU A 179 2.50 4.32 0.41
CA GLU A 179 2.97 3.50 1.52
C GLU A 179 4.41 3.79 1.95
N ASN A 180 5.28 4.20 1.00
CA ASN A 180 6.67 4.53 1.27
C ASN A 180 6.83 5.85 2.04
N SER A 181 8.04 6.09 2.51
CA SER A 181 8.46 7.37 3.08
C SER A 181 9.54 8.05 2.24
N LEU A 182 9.83 9.29 2.59
CA LEU A 182 10.96 10.09 2.13
C LEU A 182 11.81 10.48 3.33
N TYR A 183 13.10 10.73 3.11
CA TYR A 183 14.00 11.29 4.10
C TYR A 183 14.41 12.70 3.71
N PHE A 184 14.18 13.66 4.61
CA PHE A 184 14.86 14.93 4.59
C PHE A 184 16.05 14.89 5.56
N GLU A 185 17.12 15.54 5.21
CA GLU A 185 18.22 15.81 6.14
C GLU A 185 18.24 17.28 6.47
N VAL A 186 18.04 17.60 7.75
CA VAL A 186 17.98 18.95 8.27
C VAL A 186 19.04 19.09 9.37
N ASN A 187 20.10 19.85 9.10
CA ASN A 187 21.21 20.06 10.04
C ASN A 187 21.83 18.74 10.57
N GLY A 188 21.98 17.75 9.70
CA GLY A 188 22.54 16.44 10.06
C GLY A 188 21.54 15.51 10.77
N VAL A 189 20.30 15.93 10.94
CA VAL A 189 19.23 15.11 11.50
C VAL A 189 18.29 14.63 10.39
N ARG A 190 18.09 13.33 10.32
CA ARG A 190 17.13 12.72 9.39
C ARG A 190 15.70 12.90 9.91
N PHE A 191 14.87 13.49 9.09
CA PHE A 191 13.43 13.64 9.28
C PHE A 191 12.71 12.77 8.27
N GLU A 192 11.80 11.91 8.71
CA GLU A 192 11.05 11.00 7.86
C GLU A 192 9.60 11.49 7.71
N LEU A 193 9.09 11.43 6.47
CA LEU A 193 7.72 11.84 6.13
C LEU A 193 7.11 10.87 5.11
N PRO A 194 5.77 10.78 5.03
CA PRO A 194 5.11 9.99 4.00
C PRO A 194 5.43 10.51 2.60
N SER A 195 5.76 9.64 1.66
CA SER A 195 6.00 10.06 0.28
C SER A 195 4.73 10.55 -0.43
N VAL A 196 3.55 10.16 0.04
CA VAL A 196 2.27 10.67 -0.47
C VAL A 196 2.13 12.18 -0.30
N ASP A 197 2.76 12.80 0.69
CA ASP A 197 2.75 14.25 0.89
C ASP A 197 3.34 15.00 -0.31
N LEU A 198 4.40 14.44 -0.90
CA LEU A 198 4.97 15.00 -2.13
C LEU A 198 3.96 14.94 -3.28
N VAL A 199 3.23 13.82 -3.43
CA VAL A 199 2.21 13.68 -4.48
C VAL A 199 1.04 14.63 -4.26
N LEU A 200 0.56 14.76 -3.02
CA LEU A 200 -0.53 15.67 -2.67
C LEU A 200 -0.18 17.13 -2.93
N LEU A 201 1.06 17.54 -2.67
CA LEU A 201 1.52 18.93 -2.78
C LEU A 201 2.08 19.29 -4.16
N LYS A 202 2.64 18.33 -4.88
CA LYS A 202 3.41 18.49 -6.12
C LYS A 202 2.98 17.52 -7.21
N SER A 203 1.68 17.24 -7.31
CA SER A 203 1.15 16.28 -8.29
C SER A 203 1.60 16.59 -9.73
N LYS A 204 1.57 17.85 -10.14
CA LYS A 204 1.98 18.27 -11.49
C LYS A 204 3.46 18.05 -11.78
N GLU A 205 4.30 18.41 -10.82
CA GLU A 205 5.75 18.25 -10.94
C GLU A 205 6.16 16.77 -10.93
N VAL A 206 5.48 15.94 -10.12
CA VAL A 206 5.81 14.52 -9.97
C VAL A 206 5.20 13.67 -11.08
N LEU A 207 3.94 13.92 -11.46
CA LEU A 207 3.20 13.12 -12.44
C LEU A 207 3.30 13.69 -13.86
N GLY A 208 3.53 14.99 -13.99
CA GLY A 208 3.36 15.74 -15.24
C GLY A 208 1.88 16.05 -15.53
N GLU A 209 1.65 17.14 -16.26
CA GLU A 209 0.28 17.64 -16.52
C GLU A 209 -0.68 16.60 -17.15
N PRO A 210 -0.26 15.77 -18.14
CA PRO A 210 -1.21 14.80 -18.73
C PRO A 210 -1.67 13.71 -17.76
N VAL A 211 -0.78 13.26 -16.88
CA VAL A 211 -1.10 12.21 -15.90
C VAL A 211 -1.91 12.78 -14.75
N GLU A 212 -1.53 13.93 -14.24
CA GLU A 212 -2.30 14.64 -13.21
C GLU A 212 -3.70 15.01 -13.67
N ALA A 213 -3.87 15.47 -14.91
CA ALA A 213 -5.19 15.77 -15.47
C ALA A 213 -6.11 14.52 -15.57
N ARG A 214 -5.54 13.31 -15.66
CA ARG A 214 -6.29 12.05 -15.74
C ARG A 214 -6.55 11.42 -14.37
N PHE A 215 -5.56 11.44 -13.47
CA PHE A 215 -5.56 10.71 -12.21
C PHE A 215 -5.63 11.63 -10.98
N GLY A 216 -5.55 12.95 -11.16
CA GLY A 216 -5.53 13.91 -10.06
C GLY A 216 -4.26 13.75 -9.21
N LYS A 217 -4.47 13.61 -7.90
CA LYS A 217 -3.41 13.39 -6.91
C LYS A 217 -3.18 11.91 -6.59
N ASP A 218 -3.74 11.00 -7.37
CA ASP A 218 -3.44 9.56 -7.27
C ASP A 218 -2.19 9.24 -8.10
N PHE A 219 -1.23 8.54 -7.51
CA PHE A 219 -0.05 8.07 -8.24
C PHE A 219 -0.42 6.74 -8.93
N PRO A 220 -0.55 6.71 -10.29
CA PRO A 220 -1.22 5.61 -10.97
C PRO A 220 -0.33 4.41 -11.27
N ILE A 221 0.96 4.46 -10.92
CA ILE A 221 1.92 3.40 -11.19
C ILE A 221 2.69 3.03 -9.94
N ARG A 222 3.08 1.76 -9.83
CA ARG A 222 3.92 1.26 -8.74
C ARG A 222 4.98 0.32 -9.27
N PHE A 223 6.08 0.24 -8.54
CA PHE A 223 7.16 -0.71 -8.74
C PHE A 223 7.35 -1.52 -7.49
N ASP A 224 7.36 -2.82 -7.65
CA ASP A 224 7.75 -3.72 -6.57
C ASP A 224 8.56 -4.90 -7.11
N PHE A 225 9.32 -5.49 -6.23
CA PHE A 225 10.15 -6.64 -6.53
C PHE A 225 9.58 -7.87 -5.84
N LEU A 226 9.52 -8.98 -6.59
CA LEU A 226 9.06 -10.27 -6.13
C LEU A 226 10.23 -11.23 -6.18
N ASP A 227 10.62 -11.76 -5.03
CA ASP A 227 11.72 -12.70 -4.92
C ASP A 227 11.19 -14.09 -4.59
N THR A 228 11.29 -15.01 -5.56
CA THR A 228 10.98 -16.43 -5.40
C THR A 228 12.21 -17.33 -5.56
N MET A 229 13.43 -16.75 -5.56
CA MET A 229 14.70 -17.48 -5.71
C MET A 229 14.98 -18.36 -4.49
N GLY A 230 14.92 -19.67 -4.67
CA GLY A 230 14.97 -20.63 -3.56
C GLY A 230 13.72 -20.63 -2.68
N GLY A 231 12.66 -20.01 -3.14
CA GLY A 231 11.33 -19.98 -2.52
C GLY A 231 10.30 -20.83 -3.29
N GLY A 232 9.04 -20.38 -3.28
CA GLY A 232 7.93 -21.08 -3.94
C GLY A 232 7.24 -20.21 -5.00
N ASN A 233 6.27 -20.81 -5.70
CA ASN A 233 5.44 -20.03 -6.63
C ASN A 233 4.65 -18.95 -5.90
N LEU A 234 4.47 -17.79 -6.52
CA LEU A 234 3.49 -16.80 -6.08
C LEU A 234 2.08 -17.41 -6.09
N SER A 235 1.13 -16.85 -5.37
CA SER A 235 -0.26 -17.30 -5.45
C SER A 235 -0.77 -17.18 -6.89
N LEU A 236 -1.43 -18.19 -7.42
CA LEU A 236 -2.14 -18.10 -8.70
C LEU A 236 -3.31 -17.14 -8.51
N GLN A 237 -3.34 -16.04 -9.26
CA GLN A 237 -4.21 -14.90 -9.02
C GLN A 237 -4.75 -14.29 -10.30
N VAL A 238 -5.72 -13.38 -10.14
CA VAL A 238 -6.24 -12.56 -11.21
C VAL A 238 -6.60 -11.17 -10.67
N HIS A 239 -6.28 -10.13 -11.42
CA HIS A 239 -6.80 -8.79 -11.19
C HIS A 239 -8.09 -8.61 -12.01
N PRO A 240 -9.12 -7.91 -11.49
CA PRO A 240 -10.36 -7.73 -12.23
C PRO A 240 -10.15 -6.93 -13.52
N THR A 241 -11.03 -7.11 -14.49
CA THR A 241 -11.06 -6.22 -15.66
C THR A 241 -11.52 -4.81 -15.26
N THR A 242 -11.17 -3.79 -16.05
CA THR A 242 -11.62 -2.40 -15.81
C THR A 242 -13.15 -2.29 -15.71
N GLN A 243 -13.89 -3.04 -16.53
CA GLN A 243 -15.34 -3.03 -16.47
C GLN A 243 -15.85 -3.61 -15.13
N PHE A 244 -15.29 -4.76 -14.71
CA PHE A 244 -15.67 -5.41 -13.46
C PHE A 244 -15.40 -4.52 -12.23
N ILE A 245 -14.20 -3.90 -12.17
CA ILE A 245 -13.83 -3.06 -11.04
C ILE A 245 -14.68 -1.79 -10.95
N ARG A 246 -15.07 -1.24 -12.13
CA ARG A 246 -15.97 -0.09 -12.20
C ARG A 246 -17.38 -0.45 -11.70
N ASP A 247 -17.93 -1.55 -12.18
CA ASP A 247 -19.31 -1.94 -11.88
C ASP A 247 -19.49 -2.41 -10.43
N ASN A 248 -18.47 -3.03 -9.85
CA ASN A 248 -18.58 -3.63 -8.53
C ASN A 248 -17.95 -2.79 -7.42
N PHE A 249 -16.95 -1.95 -7.73
CA PHE A 249 -16.14 -1.26 -6.72
C PHE A 249 -16.03 0.26 -6.94
N GLY A 250 -16.58 0.77 -8.05
CA GLY A 250 -16.55 2.20 -8.34
C GLY A 250 -15.18 2.77 -8.71
N MET A 251 -14.19 1.91 -8.97
CA MET A 251 -12.84 2.33 -9.36
C MET A 251 -12.78 2.61 -10.87
N CYS A 252 -11.96 3.58 -11.27
CA CYS A 252 -11.90 4.02 -12.67
C CYS A 252 -10.92 3.22 -13.54
N TYR A 253 -9.99 2.50 -12.94
CA TYR A 253 -8.97 1.68 -13.62
C TYR A 253 -8.59 0.47 -12.77
N THR A 254 -8.02 -0.54 -13.40
CA THR A 254 -7.62 -1.79 -12.77
C THR A 254 -6.11 -1.90 -12.65
N GLN A 255 -5.63 -2.98 -12.06
CA GLN A 255 -4.23 -3.35 -12.07
C GLN A 255 -3.91 -4.10 -13.36
N ASP A 256 -3.39 -3.35 -14.35
CA ASP A 256 -2.62 -3.93 -15.45
C ASP A 256 -1.17 -3.98 -15.01
N GLU A 257 -0.48 -5.08 -15.24
CA GLU A 257 0.88 -5.24 -14.78
C GLU A 257 1.80 -5.90 -15.81
N SER A 258 3.07 -5.91 -15.51
CA SER A 258 4.07 -6.64 -16.26
C SER A 258 5.16 -7.17 -15.33
N TYR A 259 5.73 -8.32 -15.69
CA TYR A 259 6.90 -8.89 -15.03
C TYR A 259 8.12 -8.74 -15.92
N TYR A 260 9.18 -8.14 -15.39
CA TYR A 260 10.49 -8.16 -15.97
C TYR A 260 11.42 -9.01 -15.12
N LEU A 261 12.02 -10.05 -15.68
CA LEU A 261 12.88 -10.98 -14.97
C LEU A 261 14.28 -10.38 -14.80
N LEU A 262 14.58 -9.91 -13.59
CA LEU A 262 15.93 -9.41 -13.23
C LEU A 262 16.92 -10.56 -13.12
N ASP A 263 16.45 -11.71 -12.63
CA ASP A 263 17.21 -12.95 -12.57
C ASP A 263 16.27 -14.16 -12.60
N ALA A 264 16.74 -15.32 -13.02
CA ALA A 264 15.94 -16.53 -13.16
C ALA A 264 16.83 -17.77 -13.07
N GLY A 265 16.37 -18.77 -12.31
CA GLY A 265 16.94 -20.10 -12.32
C GLY A 265 16.61 -20.88 -13.59
N GLU A 266 17.26 -22.02 -13.80
CA GLU A 266 17.06 -22.85 -15.02
C GLU A 266 15.62 -23.38 -15.15
N ASP A 267 14.92 -23.55 -14.03
CA ASP A 267 13.55 -24.05 -13.93
C ASP A 267 12.50 -22.95 -13.74
N ALA A 268 12.90 -21.68 -13.85
CA ALA A 268 12.01 -20.55 -13.68
C ALA A 268 10.89 -20.55 -14.73
N VAL A 269 9.67 -20.26 -14.28
CA VAL A 269 8.48 -20.19 -15.12
C VAL A 269 7.58 -19.05 -14.73
N VAL A 270 6.73 -18.63 -15.66
CA VAL A 270 5.58 -17.76 -15.39
C VAL A 270 4.31 -18.51 -15.79
N TYR A 271 3.36 -18.60 -14.88
CA TYR A 271 2.01 -19.03 -15.21
C TYR A 271 1.24 -17.86 -15.78
N LEU A 272 0.71 -17.98 -16.99
CA LEU A 272 0.12 -16.84 -17.69
C LEU A 272 -1.01 -17.26 -18.64
N GLY A 273 -2.22 -16.82 -18.30
CA GLY A 273 -3.43 -17.03 -19.06
C GLY A 273 -3.91 -18.49 -19.09
N VAL A 274 -5.20 -18.66 -19.30
CA VAL A 274 -5.79 -20.00 -19.46
C VAL A 274 -5.42 -20.60 -20.80
N LYS A 275 -5.30 -21.93 -20.85
CA LYS A 275 -5.05 -22.69 -22.09
C LYS A 275 -6.24 -22.59 -23.04
N ASN A 276 -5.97 -22.70 -24.34
CA ASN A 276 -7.04 -22.75 -25.33
C ASN A 276 -7.95 -23.97 -25.10
N GLY A 277 -9.26 -23.76 -25.19
CA GLY A 277 -10.26 -24.83 -25.08
C GLY A 277 -10.53 -25.28 -23.64
N VAL A 278 -10.03 -24.56 -22.63
CA VAL A 278 -10.36 -24.83 -21.22
C VAL A 278 -11.87 -24.68 -21.00
N ASP A 279 -12.46 -25.71 -20.36
CA ASP A 279 -13.79 -25.59 -19.79
C ASP A 279 -13.72 -24.80 -18.48
N GLY A 280 -14.17 -23.54 -18.51
CA GLY A 280 -14.14 -22.65 -17.35
C GLY A 280 -14.99 -23.17 -16.19
N LYS A 281 -16.07 -23.88 -16.47
CA LYS A 281 -16.91 -24.49 -15.41
C LYS A 281 -16.16 -25.60 -14.70
N ALA A 282 -15.50 -26.50 -15.45
CA ALA A 282 -14.68 -27.56 -14.87
C ALA A 282 -13.52 -26.99 -14.04
N MET A 283 -12.91 -25.88 -14.46
CA MET A 283 -11.88 -25.21 -13.68
C MET A 283 -12.43 -24.66 -12.35
N ILE A 284 -13.60 -24.02 -12.36
CA ILE A 284 -14.24 -23.53 -11.14
C ILE A 284 -14.60 -24.69 -10.20
N ASP A 285 -15.22 -25.77 -10.74
CA ASP A 285 -15.57 -26.95 -9.95
C ASP A 285 -14.32 -27.58 -9.28
N ASP A 286 -13.18 -27.65 -9.99
CA ASP A 286 -11.93 -28.17 -9.43
C ASP A 286 -11.34 -27.23 -8.37
N LEU A 287 -11.41 -25.90 -8.55
CA LEU A 287 -11.01 -24.89 -7.55
C LEU A 287 -11.86 -25.01 -6.27
N GLU A 288 -13.17 -25.16 -6.41
CA GLU A 288 -14.08 -25.32 -5.27
C GLU A 288 -13.83 -26.64 -4.52
N LYS A 289 -13.56 -27.75 -5.22
CA LYS A 289 -13.17 -29.02 -4.60
C LYS A 289 -11.83 -28.89 -3.86
N ALA A 290 -10.86 -28.20 -4.47
CA ALA A 290 -9.58 -27.94 -3.83
C ALA A 290 -9.72 -27.08 -2.57
N GLN A 291 -10.60 -26.08 -2.58
CA GLN A 291 -10.90 -25.24 -1.41
C GLN A 291 -11.51 -26.08 -0.27
N ARG A 292 -12.31 -27.09 -0.59
CA ARG A 292 -12.85 -28.03 0.41
C ARG A 292 -11.86 -29.14 0.82
N GLY A 293 -10.66 -29.15 0.24
CA GLY A 293 -9.63 -30.16 0.54
C GLY A 293 -9.89 -31.53 -0.10
N GLU A 294 -10.81 -31.64 -1.06
CA GLU A 294 -11.16 -32.89 -1.74
C GLU A 294 -10.11 -33.32 -2.76
N ILE A 295 -9.46 -32.33 -3.39
CA ILE A 295 -8.40 -32.57 -4.40
C ILE A 295 -7.29 -31.53 -4.23
N VAL A 296 -6.14 -31.80 -4.85
CA VAL A 296 -5.12 -30.78 -5.13
C VAL A 296 -5.45 -30.15 -6.48
N PHE A 297 -5.54 -28.83 -6.56
CA PHE A 297 -5.80 -28.16 -7.83
C PHE A 297 -4.58 -28.29 -8.76
N ASP A 298 -4.80 -28.84 -9.93
CA ASP A 298 -3.78 -28.93 -10.99
C ASP A 298 -3.82 -27.67 -11.85
N ALA A 299 -3.00 -26.69 -11.49
CA ALA A 299 -2.91 -25.43 -12.24
C ALA A 299 -2.45 -25.66 -13.69
N GLU A 300 -1.57 -26.63 -13.94
CA GLU A 300 -1.03 -26.92 -15.27
C GLU A 300 -2.06 -27.54 -16.22
N LYS A 301 -3.16 -28.08 -15.69
CA LYS A 301 -4.30 -28.51 -16.49
C LYS A 301 -4.99 -27.33 -17.19
N TYR A 302 -5.03 -26.18 -16.55
CA TYR A 302 -5.85 -25.03 -16.96
C TYR A 302 -5.06 -23.83 -17.45
N VAL A 303 -3.88 -23.58 -16.86
CA VAL A 303 -3.09 -22.36 -17.08
C VAL A 303 -1.82 -22.69 -17.86
N ASN A 304 -1.42 -21.81 -18.77
CA ASN A 304 -0.15 -21.96 -19.48
C ASN A 304 1.02 -21.79 -18.51
N LYS A 305 2.00 -22.69 -18.60
CA LYS A 305 3.28 -22.64 -17.90
C LYS A 305 4.35 -22.31 -18.91
N ILE A 306 4.91 -21.12 -18.82
CA ILE A 306 5.84 -20.56 -19.80
C ILE A 306 7.22 -20.53 -19.16
N PRO A 307 8.24 -21.19 -19.75
CA PRO A 307 9.62 -21.05 -19.29
C PRO A 307 10.04 -19.57 -19.30
N ALA A 308 10.71 -19.16 -18.23
CA ALA A 308 11.15 -17.77 -18.06
C ALA A 308 12.66 -17.71 -17.91
N ARG A 309 13.27 -16.67 -18.47
CA ARG A 309 14.70 -16.43 -18.43
C ARG A 309 14.98 -15.00 -18.02
N LYS A 310 16.16 -14.77 -17.50
CA LYS A 310 16.64 -13.43 -17.24
C LYS A 310 16.43 -12.52 -18.44
N HIS A 311 15.86 -11.33 -18.21
CA HIS A 311 15.49 -10.31 -19.21
C HIS A 311 14.25 -10.60 -20.04
N ASP A 312 13.52 -11.69 -19.79
CA ASP A 312 12.19 -11.85 -20.36
C ASP A 312 11.21 -10.83 -19.75
N HIS A 313 10.23 -10.43 -20.56
CA HIS A 313 9.21 -9.47 -20.17
C HIS A 313 7.82 -10.02 -20.52
N PHE A 314 6.96 -10.11 -19.51
CA PHE A 314 5.60 -10.64 -19.62
C PHE A 314 4.60 -9.52 -19.38
N LEU A 315 3.67 -9.30 -20.31
CA LEU A 315 2.55 -8.38 -20.15
C LEU A 315 1.34 -9.13 -19.56
N ILE A 316 0.74 -8.55 -18.55
CA ILE A 316 -0.32 -9.19 -17.74
C ILE A 316 -1.49 -8.20 -17.62
N PRO A 317 -2.35 -8.08 -18.64
CA PRO A 317 -3.54 -7.24 -18.55
C PRO A 317 -4.51 -7.74 -17.48
N GLY A 318 -5.28 -6.82 -16.91
CA GLY A 318 -6.37 -7.16 -16.00
C GLY A 318 -7.32 -8.20 -16.60
N GLY A 319 -7.76 -9.16 -15.78
CA GLY A 319 -8.52 -10.34 -16.19
C GLY A 319 -7.66 -11.54 -16.60
N THR A 320 -6.33 -11.42 -16.61
CA THR A 320 -5.41 -12.54 -16.92
C THR A 320 -5.04 -13.30 -15.66
N ILE A 321 -5.32 -14.61 -15.63
CA ILE A 321 -4.87 -15.50 -14.55
C ILE A 321 -3.37 -15.67 -14.67
N HIS A 322 -2.62 -15.44 -13.59
CA HIS A 322 -1.16 -15.46 -13.63
C HIS A 322 -0.52 -15.68 -12.26
N CYS A 323 0.75 -16.04 -12.27
CA CYS A 323 1.69 -15.85 -11.17
C CYS A 323 3.14 -16.09 -11.63
N SER A 324 4.10 -15.51 -10.90
CA SER A 324 5.50 -15.91 -11.01
C SER A 324 5.69 -17.28 -10.37
N GLY A 325 6.39 -18.17 -11.04
CA GLY A 325 6.83 -19.43 -10.47
C GLY A 325 8.02 -19.25 -9.52
N SER A 326 8.49 -20.35 -8.93
CA SER A 326 9.70 -20.38 -8.13
C SER A 326 10.94 -19.99 -8.93
N ASN A 327 12.02 -19.66 -8.22
CA ASN A 327 13.34 -19.35 -8.80
C ASN A 327 13.36 -18.17 -9.77
N SER A 328 12.58 -17.15 -9.48
CA SER A 328 12.53 -15.90 -10.24
C SER A 328 12.78 -14.68 -9.35
N MET A 329 13.50 -13.71 -9.88
CA MET A 329 13.59 -12.36 -9.33
C MET A 329 12.91 -11.39 -10.30
N VAL A 330 11.75 -10.90 -9.92
CA VAL A 330 10.86 -10.12 -10.78
C VAL A 330 10.87 -8.66 -10.37
N LEU A 331 11.00 -7.75 -11.34
CA LEU A 331 10.52 -6.38 -11.24
C LEU A 331 9.09 -6.35 -11.77
N GLU A 332 8.12 -6.15 -10.89
CA GLU A 332 6.75 -5.88 -11.26
C GLU A 332 6.55 -4.39 -11.48
N ILE A 333 5.95 -4.05 -12.61
CA ILE A 333 5.51 -2.69 -12.93
C ILE A 333 4.02 -2.77 -13.15
N SER A 334 3.25 -2.12 -12.30
CA SER A 334 1.79 -2.22 -12.34
C SER A 334 1.10 -0.89 -12.16
N SER A 335 -0.13 -0.80 -12.65
CA SER A 335 -1.02 0.30 -12.31
C SER A 335 -1.66 0.05 -10.95
N THR A 336 -1.75 1.10 -10.15
CA THR A 336 -2.54 1.08 -8.90
C THR A 336 -4.02 1.16 -9.28
N PRO A 337 -4.93 0.40 -8.69
CA PRO A 337 -4.97 -0.05 -7.30
C PRO A 337 -4.52 -1.51 -7.08
N ASN A 338 -3.69 -1.72 -6.07
CA ASN A 338 -3.07 -3.01 -5.76
C ASN A 338 -3.91 -3.99 -4.93
N LEU A 339 -5.01 -3.54 -4.34
CA LEU A 339 -5.78 -4.34 -3.38
C LEU A 339 -6.72 -5.35 -4.06
N PHE A 340 -7.02 -5.17 -5.33
CA PHE A 340 -7.94 -6.03 -6.07
C PHE A 340 -7.23 -7.22 -6.69
N THR A 341 -6.55 -7.99 -5.85
CA THR A 341 -5.90 -9.26 -6.21
C THR A 341 -6.76 -10.40 -5.71
N PHE A 342 -7.37 -11.14 -6.64
CA PHE A 342 -8.19 -12.30 -6.32
C PHE A 342 -7.36 -13.57 -6.44
N LYS A 343 -7.00 -14.16 -5.30
CA LYS A 343 -6.28 -15.42 -5.25
C LYS A 343 -7.21 -16.57 -5.62
N LEU A 344 -6.77 -17.41 -6.55
CA LEU A 344 -7.47 -18.61 -7.00
C LEU A 344 -6.89 -19.83 -6.31
N TRP A 345 -5.56 -19.93 -6.21
CA TRP A 345 -4.87 -21.09 -5.66
C TRP A 345 -3.56 -20.69 -4.99
N ASP A 346 -3.28 -21.21 -3.83
CA ASP A 346 -2.08 -20.88 -3.06
C ASP A 346 -1.17 -22.10 -2.78
N TRP A 347 -1.21 -23.09 -3.67
CA TRP A 347 -0.31 -24.25 -3.72
C TRP A 347 -0.32 -25.12 -2.45
N GLN A 348 -1.38 -25.06 -1.63
CA GLN A 348 -1.50 -25.75 -0.33
C GLN A 348 -0.35 -25.43 0.64
N ARG A 349 0.31 -24.27 0.48
CA ARG A 349 1.37 -23.89 1.39
C ARG A 349 0.84 -23.38 2.72
N LEU A 350 1.65 -23.50 3.75
CA LEU A 350 1.39 -22.91 5.05
C LEU A 350 1.72 -21.42 5.04
N GLY A 351 1.11 -20.66 5.96
CA GLY A 351 1.51 -19.29 6.24
C GLY A 351 2.89 -19.22 6.90
N LEU A 352 3.41 -18.01 7.09
CA LEU A 352 4.68 -17.80 7.80
C LEU A 352 4.62 -18.21 9.27
N ASP A 353 3.43 -18.34 9.79
CA ASP A 353 3.11 -18.78 11.16
C ASP A 353 2.85 -20.30 11.29
N GLY A 354 2.95 -21.04 10.18
CA GLY A 354 2.70 -22.48 10.10
C GLY A 354 1.23 -22.83 10.05
#